data_c2d98eb25f0f61907bf73c0e89384238
#
_entry.id   c2d98eb25f0f61907bf73c0e89384238
#
_cell.length_a   1.000
_cell.length_b   1.000
_cell.length_c   1.000
_cell.angle_alpha   90.00
_cell.angle_beta   90.00
_cell.angle_gamma   90.00
#
_symmetry.space_group_name_H-M   'P 1'
#
loop_
_entity.id
_entity.type
_entity.pdbx_description
1 polymer ?
#
loop_
_entity_poly.entity_id
_entity_poly.type
_entity_poly.pdbx_seq_one_letter_code
_entity_poly.pdbx_strand_id
1 'polypeptide(L)'
;MEIRLATVNEIPGMIGLLQQVGEVHHQIRPDLFRSGAQKYSESDLAQLLQDETRPIFGAIENGRLLGYCFCIIEEVKDNPVLCDTKTLYIDDLCVDEGCRGQGIATKLYDHACGYARSIGCASVT
;
A
#
# COMPACT_ATOMS: atom_id res chain seq x y z
N MET A 1 -1.31 9.49 -15.89
CA MET A 1 -1.34 8.79 -14.58
C MET A 1 -0.14 9.20 -13.76
N GLU A 2 -0.36 9.52 -12.52
CA GLU A 2 0.69 9.94 -11.58
C GLU A 2 0.86 8.89 -10.49
N ILE A 3 2.11 8.54 -10.17
CA ILE A 3 2.43 7.68 -9.04
C ILE A 3 3.12 8.57 -7.99
N ARG A 4 2.55 8.65 -6.79
CA ARG A 4 3.07 9.49 -5.71
C ARG A 4 2.60 9.00 -4.35
N LEU A 5 3.13 9.60 -3.29
CA LEU A 5 2.58 9.38 -1.95
C LEU A 5 1.12 9.80 -1.92
N ALA A 6 0.29 8.97 -1.33
CA ALA A 6 -1.13 9.25 -1.17
C ALA A 6 -1.34 10.32 -0.09
N THR A 7 -2.43 11.06 -0.23
CA THR A 7 -2.85 12.09 0.72
C THR A 7 -4.26 11.77 1.21
N VAL A 8 -4.76 12.59 2.13
CA VAL A 8 -6.13 12.42 2.64
C VAL A 8 -7.17 12.48 1.51
N ASN A 9 -6.85 13.10 0.39
CA ASN A 9 -7.74 13.16 -0.76
C ASN A 9 -7.99 11.78 -1.38
N GLU A 10 -7.07 10.82 -1.18
CA GLU A 10 -7.18 9.47 -1.72
C GLU A 10 -7.89 8.50 -0.77
N ILE A 11 -8.26 8.92 0.44
CA ILE A 11 -8.93 8.03 1.41
C ILE A 11 -10.20 7.39 0.83
N PRO A 12 -11.12 8.13 0.20
CA PRO A 12 -12.32 7.50 -0.38
C PRO A 12 -11.97 6.43 -1.42
N GLY A 13 -10.96 6.69 -2.27
CA GLY A 13 -10.50 5.73 -3.26
C GLY A 13 -9.88 4.49 -2.62
N MET A 14 -9.08 4.66 -1.55
CA MET A 14 -8.50 3.55 -0.81
C MET A 14 -9.58 2.66 -0.19
N ILE A 15 -10.62 3.25 0.39
CA ILE A 15 -11.74 2.50 0.96
C ILE A 15 -12.43 1.67 -0.11
N GLY A 16 -12.68 2.26 -1.29
CA GLY A 16 -13.27 1.52 -2.41
C GLY A 16 -12.45 0.31 -2.82
N LEU A 17 -11.13 0.46 -2.92
CA LEU A 17 -10.23 -0.65 -3.27
C LEU A 17 -10.15 -1.70 -2.16
N LEU A 18 -10.11 -1.28 -0.90
CA LEU A 18 -10.13 -2.20 0.24
C LEU A 18 -11.41 -3.04 0.26
N GLN A 19 -12.54 -2.44 -0.09
CA GLN A 19 -13.81 -3.16 -0.19
C GLN A 19 -13.81 -4.17 -1.33
N GLN A 20 -13.19 -3.86 -2.48
CA GLN A 20 -13.02 -4.82 -3.57
C GLN A 20 -12.23 -6.04 -3.10
N VAL A 21 -11.11 -5.84 -2.42
CA VAL A 21 -10.28 -6.92 -1.89
C VAL A 21 -11.05 -7.74 -0.86
N GLY A 22 -11.77 -7.08 0.04
CA GLY A 22 -12.59 -7.74 1.06
C GLY A 22 -13.66 -8.62 0.45
N GLU A 23 -14.32 -8.16 -0.60
CA GLU A 23 -15.35 -8.92 -1.29
C GLU A 23 -14.78 -10.15 -2.01
N VAL A 24 -13.60 -10.04 -2.63
CA VAL A 24 -12.92 -11.17 -3.24
C VAL A 24 -12.62 -12.24 -2.19
N HIS A 25 -12.11 -11.87 -1.04
CA HIS A 25 -11.86 -12.81 0.06
C HIS A 25 -13.15 -13.47 0.55
N HIS A 26 -14.24 -12.71 0.68
CA HIS A 26 -15.53 -13.25 1.09
C HIS A 26 -16.06 -14.28 0.08
N GLN A 27 -15.94 -14.01 -1.22
CA GLN A 27 -16.39 -14.95 -2.26
C GLN A 27 -15.60 -16.25 -2.27
N ILE A 28 -14.30 -16.20 -1.97
CA ILE A 28 -13.44 -17.38 -1.93
C ILE A 28 -13.68 -18.18 -0.65
N ARG A 29 -13.77 -17.51 0.49
CA ARG A 29 -13.93 -18.14 1.81
C ARG A 29 -14.98 -17.38 2.62
N PRO A 30 -16.28 -17.54 2.30
CA PRO A 30 -17.35 -16.84 3.02
C PRO A 30 -17.48 -17.28 4.51
N ASP A 31 -16.90 -18.43 4.83
CA ASP A 31 -16.83 -18.93 6.22
C ASP A 31 -15.80 -18.17 7.07
N LEU A 32 -14.78 -17.56 6.46
CA LEU A 32 -13.72 -16.84 7.15
C LEU A 32 -13.85 -15.33 7.04
N PHE A 33 -14.28 -14.81 5.89
CA PHE A 33 -14.31 -13.38 5.61
C PHE A 33 -15.73 -12.87 5.47
N ARG A 34 -16.03 -11.77 6.16
CA ARG A 34 -17.35 -11.14 6.09
C ARG A 34 -17.54 -10.43 4.76
N SER A 35 -18.78 -10.40 4.28
CA SER A 35 -19.16 -9.56 3.14
C SER A 35 -19.04 -8.09 3.54
N GLY A 36 -18.53 -7.26 2.63
CA GLY A 36 -18.33 -5.82 2.86
C GLY A 36 -17.19 -5.49 3.83
N ALA A 37 -16.35 -6.48 4.17
CA ALA A 37 -15.21 -6.25 5.05
C ALA A 37 -14.17 -5.32 4.41
N GLN A 38 -13.60 -4.44 5.22
CA GLN A 38 -12.46 -3.62 4.81
C GLN A 38 -11.43 -3.59 5.93
N LYS A 39 -10.15 -3.70 5.55
CA LYS A 39 -9.04 -3.87 6.49
C LYS A 39 -8.84 -2.64 7.37
N TYR A 40 -9.04 -1.45 6.82
CA TYR A 40 -8.84 -0.19 7.52
C TYR A 40 -10.06 0.70 7.41
N SER A 41 -10.39 1.39 8.50
CA SER A 41 -11.41 2.44 8.50
C SER A 41 -10.83 3.75 7.93
N GLU A 42 -11.70 4.72 7.69
CA GLU A 42 -11.28 6.08 7.30
C GLU A 42 -10.33 6.69 8.33
N SER A 43 -10.63 6.51 9.62
CA SER A 43 -9.80 6.99 10.73
C SER A 43 -8.43 6.31 10.75
N ASP A 44 -8.40 4.99 10.52
CA ASP A 44 -7.15 4.24 10.45
C ASP A 44 -6.27 4.74 9.31
N LEU A 45 -6.85 4.99 8.14
CA LEU A 45 -6.12 5.50 6.98
C LEU A 45 -5.56 6.89 7.23
N ALA A 46 -6.34 7.77 7.88
CA ALA A 46 -5.85 9.10 8.23
C ALA A 46 -4.63 9.05 9.14
N GLN A 47 -4.61 8.12 10.09
CA GLN A 47 -3.45 7.90 10.96
C GLN A 47 -2.26 7.33 10.21
N LEU A 48 -2.48 6.35 9.34
CA LEU A 48 -1.41 5.74 8.54
C LEU A 48 -0.75 6.76 7.62
N LEU A 49 -1.52 7.67 7.05
CA LEU A 49 -0.97 8.72 6.17
C LEU A 49 -0.05 9.70 6.90
N GLN A 50 -0.15 9.79 8.22
CA GLN A 50 0.72 10.63 9.05
C GLN A 50 1.95 9.87 9.57
N ASP A 51 2.00 8.55 9.39
CA ASP A 51 3.08 7.71 9.89
C ASP A 51 4.18 7.60 8.83
N GLU A 52 5.32 8.23 9.09
CA GLU A 52 6.47 8.24 8.17
C GLU A 52 7.08 6.85 7.97
N THR A 53 6.82 5.91 8.89
CA THR A 53 7.33 4.52 8.77
C THR A 53 6.42 3.65 7.92
N ARG A 54 5.28 4.18 7.45
CA ARG A 54 4.28 3.43 6.68
C ARG A 54 3.87 4.21 5.44
N PRO A 55 4.78 4.40 4.47
CA PRO A 55 4.45 5.15 3.26
C PRO A 55 3.41 4.40 2.43
N ILE A 56 2.45 5.16 1.91
CA ILE A 56 1.41 4.65 1.02
C ILE A 56 1.56 5.36 -0.31
N PHE A 57 1.77 4.59 -1.38
CA PHE A 57 1.84 5.14 -2.73
C PHE A 57 0.53 4.90 -3.45
N GLY A 58 0.12 5.86 -4.26
CA GLY A 58 -1.08 5.77 -5.06
C GLY A 58 -0.80 6.02 -6.53
N ALA A 59 -1.55 5.33 -7.39
CA ALA A 59 -1.61 5.61 -8.82
C ALA A 59 -2.89 6.40 -9.08
N ILE A 60 -2.74 7.67 -9.48
CA ILE A 60 -3.85 8.60 -9.61
C ILE A 60 -3.97 9.07 -11.06
N GLU A 61 -5.18 9.07 -11.58
CA GLU A 61 -5.48 9.60 -12.91
C GLU A 61 -6.80 10.35 -12.86
N ASN A 62 -6.77 11.62 -13.27
CA ASN A 62 -7.95 12.50 -13.28
C ASN A 62 -8.67 12.52 -11.92
N GLY A 63 -7.89 12.57 -10.83
CA GLY A 63 -8.42 12.60 -9.47
C GLY A 63 -8.94 11.27 -8.95
N ARG A 64 -8.83 10.18 -9.73
CA ARG A 64 -9.26 8.84 -9.33
C ARG A 64 -8.07 7.98 -8.95
N LEU A 65 -8.20 7.28 -7.83
CA LEU A 65 -7.19 6.32 -7.40
C LEU A 65 -7.41 4.99 -8.14
N LEU A 66 -6.41 4.60 -8.92
CA LEU A 66 -6.45 3.35 -9.71
C LEU A 66 -5.79 2.18 -8.99
N GLY A 67 -4.93 2.45 -8.03
CA GLY A 67 -4.23 1.44 -7.27
C GLY A 67 -3.47 2.04 -6.12
N TYR A 68 -3.05 1.19 -5.18
CA TYR A 68 -2.25 1.61 -4.02
C TYR A 68 -1.16 0.60 -3.69
N CYS A 69 -0.16 1.06 -2.95
CA CYS A 69 0.88 0.22 -2.40
C CYS A 69 1.13 0.66 -0.95
N PHE A 70 0.74 -0.17 0.00
CA PHE A 70 0.97 0.06 1.42
C PHE A 70 2.30 -0.56 1.79
N CYS A 71 3.19 0.23 2.40
CA CYS A 71 4.52 -0.21 2.76
C CYS A 71 4.78 0.00 4.25
N ILE A 72 5.75 -0.72 4.77
CA ILE A 72 6.25 -0.57 6.14
C ILE A 72 7.76 -0.50 6.07
N ILE A 73 8.34 0.54 6.67
CA ILE A 73 9.80 0.64 6.81
C ILE A 73 10.18 -0.11 8.08
N GLU A 74 10.96 -1.18 7.92
CA GLU A 74 11.49 -1.96 9.02
C GLU A 74 12.97 -1.63 9.19
N GLU A 75 13.39 -1.32 10.41
CA GLU A 75 14.75 -0.90 10.69
C GLU A 75 15.31 -1.66 11.87
N VAL A 76 16.52 -2.22 11.69
CA VAL A 76 17.32 -2.79 12.78
C VAL A 76 18.40 -1.78 13.11
N LYS A 77 18.41 -1.31 14.36
CA LYS A 77 19.30 -0.25 14.81
C LYS A 77 19.79 -0.54 16.21
N ASP A 78 21.09 -0.34 16.43
CA ASP A 78 21.71 -0.52 17.75
C ASP A 78 21.48 -1.91 18.34
N ASN A 79 21.35 -2.93 17.49
CA ASN A 79 21.20 -4.31 17.92
C ASN A 79 22.59 -4.86 18.31
N PRO A 80 22.73 -5.55 19.47
CA PRO A 80 24.04 -6.04 19.90
C PRO A 80 24.61 -7.18 19.04
N VAL A 81 23.77 -7.79 18.20
CA VAL A 81 24.17 -8.94 17.37
C VAL A 81 24.11 -8.62 15.87
N LEU A 82 23.07 -7.89 15.43
CA LEU A 82 22.83 -7.63 14.03
C LEU A 82 23.36 -6.26 13.62
N CYS A 83 23.86 -6.16 12.39
CA CYS A 83 24.22 -4.88 11.80
C CYS A 83 22.98 -4.03 11.56
N ASP A 84 23.16 -2.71 11.59
CA ASP A 84 22.07 -1.78 11.24
C ASP A 84 21.63 -2.04 9.81
N THR A 85 20.32 -2.17 9.62
CA THR A 85 19.73 -2.37 8.30
C THR A 85 18.34 -1.76 8.23
N LYS A 86 17.93 -1.40 7.02
CA LYS A 86 16.61 -0.86 6.73
C LYS A 86 16.02 -1.62 5.54
N THR A 87 14.77 -2.01 5.67
CA THR A 87 14.04 -2.76 4.64
C THR A 87 12.69 -2.10 4.41
N LEU A 88 12.27 -2.00 3.16
CA LEU A 88 10.89 -1.63 2.82
C LEU A 88 10.10 -2.91 2.60
N TYR A 89 9.09 -3.13 3.44
CA TYR A 89 8.18 -4.26 3.33
C TYR A 89 6.91 -3.78 2.62
N ILE A 90 6.51 -4.51 1.57
CA ILE A 90 5.24 -4.24 0.88
C ILE A 90 4.16 -5.07 1.57
N ASP A 91 3.30 -4.36 2.31
CA ASP A 91 2.24 -4.98 3.09
C ASP A 91 1.01 -5.32 2.23
N ASP A 92 0.69 -4.44 1.28
CA ASP A 92 -0.47 -4.63 0.40
C ASP A 92 -0.28 -3.86 -0.89
N LEU A 93 -0.59 -4.51 -2.01
CA LEU A 93 -0.51 -3.93 -3.35
C LEU A 93 -1.78 -4.30 -4.10
N CYS A 94 -2.57 -3.30 -4.46
CA CYS A 94 -3.88 -3.52 -5.07
C CYS A 94 -4.10 -2.58 -6.24
N VAL A 95 -4.75 -3.07 -7.28
CA VAL A 95 -5.17 -2.29 -8.45
C VAL A 95 -6.66 -2.50 -8.64
N ASP A 96 -7.37 -1.40 -8.97
CA ASP A 96 -8.79 -1.45 -9.30
C ASP A 96 -9.05 -2.52 -10.35
N GLU A 97 -10.08 -3.34 -10.14
CA GLU A 97 -10.39 -4.47 -11.02
C GLU A 97 -10.64 -4.06 -12.48
N GLY A 98 -11.17 -2.86 -12.70
CA GLY A 98 -11.40 -2.31 -14.04
C GLY A 98 -10.13 -1.80 -14.71
N CYS A 99 -9.01 -1.72 -14.00
CA CYS A 99 -7.75 -1.16 -14.47
C CYS A 99 -6.62 -2.19 -14.54
N ARG A 100 -6.91 -3.46 -14.30
CA ARG A 100 -5.91 -4.54 -14.34
C ARG A 100 -5.42 -4.76 -15.78
N GLY A 101 -4.19 -5.26 -15.89
CA GLY A 101 -3.58 -5.52 -17.19
C GLY A 101 -2.95 -4.31 -17.86
N GLN A 102 -2.88 -3.18 -17.16
CA GLN A 102 -2.26 -1.94 -17.67
C GLN A 102 -0.87 -1.64 -17.10
N GLY A 103 -0.32 -2.57 -16.31
CA GLY A 103 1.00 -2.41 -15.72
C GLY A 103 1.04 -1.46 -14.51
N ILE A 104 -0.11 -1.14 -13.91
CA ILE A 104 -0.18 -0.22 -12.77
C ILE A 104 0.53 -0.80 -11.56
N ALA A 105 0.32 -2.10 -11.25
CA ALA A 105 0.98 -2.75 -10.13
C ALA A 105 2.51 -2.70 -10.28
N THR A 106 3.03 -2.95 -11.47
CA THR A 106 4.47 -2.86 -11.75
C THR A 106 4.98 -1.45 -11.52
N LYS A 107 4.24 -0.44 -11.97
CA LYS A 107 4.62 0.97 -11.79
C LYS A 107 4.64 1.36 -10.31
N LEU A 108 3.66 0.90 -9.53
CA LEU A 108 3.62 1.12 -8.09
C LEU A 108 4.80 0.45 -7.40
N TYR A 109 5.08 -0.80 -7.75
CA TYR A 109 6.22 -1.54 -7.21
C TYR A 109 7.53 -0.84 -7.53
N ASP A 110 7.74 -0.45 -8.79
CA ASP A 110 8.96 0.25 -9.21
C ASP A 110 9.13 1.58 -8.47
N HIS A 111 8.04 2.30 -8.26
CA HIS A 111 8.07 3.54 -7.50
C HIS A 111 8.47 3.30 -6.04
N ALA A 112 7.91 2.26 -5.42
CA ALA A 112 8.27 1.88 -4.05
C ALA A 112 9.75 1.48 -3.96
N CYS A 113 10.28 0.75 -4.94
CA CYS A 113 11.70 0.39 -5.00
C CYS A 113 12.59 1.63 -5.12
N GLY A 114 12.20 2.60 -5.95
CA GLY A 114 12.92 3.86 -6.09
C GLY A 114 12.93 4.66 -4.79
N TYR A 115 11.78 4.71 -4.11
CA TYR A 115 11.69 5.36 -2.81
C TYR A 115 12.57 4.67 -1.78
N ALA A 116 12.52 3.33 -1.70
CA ALA A 116 13.36 2.56 -0.79
C ALA A 116 14.83 2.86 -1.00
N ARG A 117 15.26 2.91 -2.26
CA ARG A 117 16.64 3.25 -2.61
C ARG A 117 17.00 4.66 -2.16
N SER A 118 16.09 5.62 -2.31
CA SER A 118 16.32 7.01 -1.94
C SER A 118 16.49 7.22 -0.43
N ILE A 119 15.87 6.36 0.40
CA ILE A 119 15.97 6.43 1.86
C ILE A 119 16.99 5.45 2.45
N GLY A 120 17.76 4.77 1.61
CA GLY A 120 18.85 3.90 2.05
C GLY A 120 18.44 2.50 2.47
N CYS A 121 17.31 1.97 1.98
CA CYS A 121 16.92 0.61 2.25
C CYS A 121 17.87 -0.38 1.57
N ALA A 122 18.23 -1.45 2.28
CA ALA A 122 19.07 -2.52 1.74
C ALA A 122 18.25 -3.45 0.84
N SER A 123 16.94 -3.57 1.06
CA SER A 123 16.09 -4.47 0.30
C SER A 123 14.63 -4.02 0.34
N VAL A 124 13.85 -4.58 -0.58
CA VAL A 124 12.40 -4.48 -0.64
C VAL A 124 11.86 -5.90 -0.59
N THR A 125 10.91 -6.16 0.31
CA THR A 125 10.31 -7.51 0.47
C THR A 125 8.76 -7.53 0.35
#